data_d3e60374f2d602a7d8cc3a5e6bbb00f3
#
_entry.id   d3e60374f2d602a7d8cc3a5e6bbb00f3
#
_cell.length_a   1.000
_cell.length_b   1.000
_cell.length_c   1.000
_cell.angle_alpha   90.00
_cell.angle_beta   90.00
_cell.angle_gamma   90.00
#
_symmetry.space_group_name_H-M   'P 1'
#
loop_
_entity.id
_entity.type
_entity.pdbx_description
1 polymer ?
#
loop_
_entity_poly.entity_id
_entity_poly.type
_entity_poly.pdbx_seq_one_letter_code
_entity_poly.pdbx_strand_id
1 'polypeptide(L)'
;QGVNYGIESVKRGHKTIMIPGQYTYFDMAQSENERGHRWAAIIDTKRVYRYEPIPINDLTHEQRKLIKGVQGALWSEYLDLPARFMEYQSYPRISALSEIAWSKKEDKNWENFYSRLTNSHLNRLANMGIAFRDFPPTANYNKGKITVTVPYTNAEVRYAVQSSEPTKQSPLYTSPIETKDYEHYKFKTFFGEAAASPSVKAEKPAVANWNSSK
;
A
#
# COMPACT_ATOMS: atom_id res chain seq x y z
N GLN A 1 6.17 18.88 -4.08
CA GLN A 1 5.75 20.23 -3.67
C GLN A 1 5.34 20.27 -2.21
N GLY A 2 4.44 19.43 -1.72
CA GLY A 2 3.88 19.51 -0.37
C GLY A 2 4.89 19.46 0.79
N VAL A 3 5.94 18.63 0.71
CA VAL A 3 6.98 18.57 1.76
C VAL A 3 7.74 19.89 1.84
N ASN A 4 8.13 20.45 0.72
CA ASN A 4 8.92 21.69 0.67
C ASN A 4 8.16 22.89 1.25
N TYR A 5 6.86 23.01 1.00
CA TYR A 5 6.04 24.05 1.61
C TYR A 5 5.96 23.95 3.13
N GLY A 6 5.90 22.73 3.67
CA GLY A 6 5.98 22.49 5.10
C GLY A 6 7.34 22.91 5.68
N ILE A 7 8.44 22.58 5.00
CA ILE A 7 9.80 22.99 5.39
C ILE A 7 9.93 24.54 5.37
N GLU A 8 9.45 25.20 4.32
CA GLU A 8 9.46 26.66 4.22
C GLU A 8 8.62 27.33 5.32
N SER A 9 7.45 26.79 5.62
CA SER A 9 6.60 27.27 6.72
C SER A 9 7.36 27.21 8.06
N VAL A 10 8.02 26.10 8.34
CA VAL A 10 8.83 25.91 9.55
C VAL A 10 10.03 26.86 9.60
N LYS A 11 10.75 27.04 8.48
CA LYS A 11 11.88 27.99 8.38
C LYS A 11 11.48 29.42 8.67
N ARG A 12 10.21 29.78 8.37
CA ARG A 12 9.62 31.08 8.70
C ARG A 12 9.10 31.18 10.14
N GLY A 13 9.30 30.14 10.97
CA GLY A 13 8.93 30.13 12.37
C GLY A 13 7.49 29.69 12.66
N HIS A 14 6.75 29.18 11.68
CA HIS A 14 5.37 28.73 11.88
C HIS A 14 5.29 27.31 12.43
N LYS A 15 4.38 27.08 13.37
CA LYS A 15 3.97 25.74 13.78
C LYS A 15 3.25 25.07 12.60
N THR A 16 3.68 23.87 12.20
CA THR A 16 3.25 23.22 10.98
C THR A 16 2.79 21.79 11.25
N ILE A 17 1.68 21.37 10.63
CA ILE A 17 1.26 19.98 10.49
C ILE A 17 1.59 19.58 9.04
N MET A 18 2.32 18.47 8.89
CA MET A 18 2.76 17.99 7.57
C MET A 18 1.65 17.17 6.91
N ILE A 19 1.23 17.58 5.70
CA ILE A 19 0.17 16.94 4.93
C ILE A 19 0.54 16.86 3.43
N PRO A 20 1.68 16.26 3.07
CA PRO A 20 2.13 16.22 1.68
C PRO A 20 1.32 15.25 0.84
N GLY A 21 0.68 15.73 -0.23
CA GLY A 21 -0.21 14.96 -1.09
C GLY A 21 0.40 13.67 -1.62
N GLN A 22 1.71 13.66 -1.93
CA GLN A 22 2.42 12.49 -2.46
C GLN A 22 2.64 11.34 -1.47
N TYR A 23 2.22 11.51 -0.20
CA TYR A 23 2.33 10.47 0.85
C TYR A 23 1.06 10.30 1.65
N THR A 24 0.27 11.37 1.85
CA THR A 24 -0.79 11.41 2.85
C THR A 24 -2.18 11.71 2.29
N TYR A 25 -2.33 11.85 0.96
CA TYR A 25 -3.65 11.97 0.32
C TYR A 25 -4.21 10.60 -0.02
N PHE A 26 -5.25 10.20 0.69
CA PHE A 26 -5.85 8.86 0.57
C PHE A 26 -6.92 8.75 -0.51
N ASP A 27 -7.22 9.83 -1.22
CA ASP A 27 -7.92 9.84 -2.50
C ASP A 27 -7.02 9.40 -3.67
N MET A 28 -5.69 9.34 -3.49
CA MET A 28 -4.77 8.78 -4.48
C MET A 28 -4.90 7.26 -4.58
N ALA A 29 -4.76 6.75 -5.83
CA ALA A 29 -4.75 5.33 -6.13
C ALA A 29 -3.62 4.59 -5.40
N GLN A 30 -3.86 3.35 -5.02
CA GLN A 30 -2.90 2.50 -4.31
C GLN A 30 -2.09 1.60 -5.25
N SER A 31 -2.54 1.46 -6.50
CA SER A 31 -1.80 0.84 -7.62
C SER A 31 -2.27 1.42 -8.95
N GLU A 32 -1.57 1.08 -10.04
CA GLU A 32 -1.88 1.58 -11.39
C GLU A 32 -3.28 1.19 -11.87
N ASN A 33 -3.79 0.04 -11.44
CA ASN A 33 -5.06 -0.53 -11.89
C ASN A 33 -6.21 -0.30 -10.90
N GLU A 34 -6.00 0.48 -9.84
CA GLU A 34 -7.03 0.78 -8.84
C GLU A 34 -7.66 2.17 -9.08
N ARG A 35 -8.88 2.32 -8.59
CA ARG A 35 -9.58 3.61 -8.58
C ARG A 35 -8.86 4.56 -7.61
N GLY A 36 -8.75 5.82 -8.00
CA GLY A 36 -8.10 6.86 -7.24
C GLY A 36 -7.41 7.86 -8.16
N HIS A 37 -7.12 9.04 -7.66
CA HIS A 37 -6.31 10.03 -8.35
C HIS A 37 -4.85 9.58 -8.46
N ARG A 38 -4.10 10.13 -9.43
CA ARG A 38 -2.67 9.79 -9.65
C ARG A 38 -1.77 11.01 -9.78
N TRP A 39 -2.36 12.20 -9.75
CA TRP A 39 -1.62 13.45 -10.00
C TRP A 39 -0.51 13.73 -9.00
N ALA A 40 -0.62 13.26 -7.76
CA ALA A 40 0.42 13.42 -6.75
C ALA A 40 1.38 12.21 -6.73
N ALA A 41 0.84 10.99 -6.72
CA ALA A 41 1.58 9.73 -6.75
C ALA A 41 0.61 8.55 -6.71
N ILE A 42 1.12 7.32 -6.94
CA ILE A 42 0.53 6.08 -6.46
C ILE A 42 0.95 5.91 -4.99
N ILE A 43 -0.02 5.79 -4.09
CA ILE A 43 0.23 5.80 -2.63
C ILE A 43 -0.29 4.51 -2.00
N ASP A 44 0.58 3.51 -1.92
CA ASP A 44 0.33 2.29 -1.17
C ASP A 44 0.70 2.46 0.32
N THR A 45 0.40 1.45 1.13
CA THR A 45 0.72 1.45 2.57
C THR A 45 2.21 1.60 2.85
N LYS A 46 3.07 0.99 2.03
CA LYS A 46 4.53 1.06 2.20
C LYS A 46 5.07 2.45 1.89
N ARG A 47 4.49 3.14 0.91
CA ARG A 47 4.85 4.52 0.60
C ARG A 47 4.49 5.48 1.73
N VAL A 48 3.31 5.32 2.35
CA VAL A 48 2.93 6.10 3.54
C VAL A 48 3.92 5.84 4.67
N TYR A 49 4.24 4.57 4.96
CA TYR A 49 5.18 4.18 6.02
C TYR A 49 6.58 4.75 5.83
N ARG A 50 7.05 4.86 4.58
CA ARG A 50 8.37 5.40 4.25
C ARG A 50 8.48 6.91 4.39
N TYR A 51 7.37 7.60 4.54
CA TYR A 51 7.38 9.04 4.71
C TYR A 51 8.06 9.42 6.03
N GLU A 52 8.94 10.44 5.98
CA GLU A 52 9.57 11.03 7.15
C GLU A 52 9.00 12.42 7.40
N PRO A 53 8.14 12.59 8.41
CA PRO A 53 7.49 13.88 8.68
C PRO A 53 8.46 14.97 9.12
N ILE A 54 9.59 14.58 9.73
CA ILE A 54 10.59 15.51 10.25
C ILE A 54 11.89 15.38 9.44
N PRO A 55 12.08 16.20 8.38
CA PRO A 55 13.26 16.13 7.53
C PRO A 55 14.50 16.66 8.27
N ILE A 56 15.26 15.74 8.86
CA ILE A 56 16.38 16.06 9.76
C ILE A 56 17.47 16.89 9.07
N ASN A 57 17.71 16.67 7.77
CA ASN A 57 18.78 17.32 7.04
C ASN A 57 18.45 18.77 6.61
N ASP A 58 17.17 19.13 6.58
CA ASP A 58 16.70 20.41 6.05
C ASP A 58 16.39 21.45 7.13
N LEU A 59 16.33 21.02 8.39
CA LEU A 59 15.87 21.81 9.53
C LEU A 59 16.81 21.75 10.73
N THR A 60 17.00 22.86 11.40
CA THR A 60 17.70 22.92 12.70
C THR A 60 16.89 22.20 13.78
N HIS A 61 17.54 21.91 14.93
CA HIS A 61 16.85 21.28 16.06
C HIS A 61 15.63 22.09 16.54
N GLU A 62 15.74 23.41 16.64
CA GLU A 62 14.64 24.28 17.08
C GLU A 62 13.51 24.33 16.03
N GLN A 63 13.85 24.37 14.76
CA GLN A 63 12.86 24.32 13.68
C GLN A 63 12.06 23.02 13.67
N ARG A 64 12.70 21.87 13.92
CA ARG A 64 11.99 20.57 14.00
C ARG A 64 10.91 20.56 15.08
N LYS A 65 11.07 21.27 16.20
CA LYS A 65 10.07 21.40 17.27
C LYS A 65 8.78 22.11 16.80
N LEU A 66 8.84 22.84 15.68
CA LEU A 66 7.68 23.50 15.10
C LEU A 66 6.82 22.55 14.28
N ILE A 67 7.33 21.39 13.85
CA ILE A 67 6.51 20.32 13.26
C ILE A 67 5.70 19.68 14.36
N LYS A 68 4.37 19.86 14.33
CA LYS A 68 3.45 19.40 15.39
C LYS A 68 2.83 18.04 15.10
N GLY A 69 3.04 17.51 13.92
CA GLY A 69 2.53 16.21 13.53
C GLY A 69 2.34 16.06 12.04
N VAL A 70 1.68 14.99 11.68
CA VAL A 70 1.33 14.63 10.31
C VAL A 70 -0.18 14.37 10.22
N GLN A 71 -0.78 14.65 9.07
CA GLN A 71 -2.19 14.42 8.82
C GLN A 71 -2.40 13.71 7.48
N GLY A 72 -3.36 12.80 7.42
CA GLY A 72 -3.90 12.25 6.19
C GLY A 72 -5.12 13.02 5.73
N ALA A 73 -5.36 13.08 4.43
CA ALA A 73 -6.56 13.65 3.84
C ALA A 73 -7.23 12.64 2.91
N LEU A 74 -8.55 12.60 2.97
CA LEU A 74 -9.41 11.91 2.01
C LEU A 74 -10.40 12.95 1.48
N TRP A 75 -10.22 13.33 0.22
CA TRP A 75 -11.01 14.37 -0.41
C TRP A 75 -12.36 13.84 -0.92
N SER A 76 -13.29 14.74 -1.14
CA SER A 76 -14.72 14.44 -1.32
C SER A 76 -15.12 13.94 -2.72
N GLU A 77 -14.19 13.79 -3.65
CA GLU A 77 -14.46 13.37 -5.03
C GLU A 77 -15.09 11.98 -5.16
N TYR A 78 -15.07 11.21 -4.08
CA TYR A 78 -15.63 9.84 -4.03
C TYR A 78 -16.80 9.70 -3.07
N LEU A 79 -17.42 10.79 -2.63
CA LEU A 79 -18.58 10.73 -1.70
C LEU A 79 -19.84 10.13 -2.33
N ASP A 80 -19.90 10.02 -3.65
CA ASP A 80 -20.94 9.30 -4.41
C ASP A 80 -20.81 7.77 -4.30
N LEU A 81 -19.70 7.28 -3.74
CA LEU A 81 -19.43 5.85 -3.58
C LEU A 81 -19.87 5.35 -2.20
N PRO A 82 -20.10 4.04 -2.06
CA PRO A 82 -20.42 3.44 -0.77
C PRO A 82 -19.34 3.77 0.30
N ALA A 83 -19.76 3.98 1.56
CA ALA A 83 -18.86 4.26 2.68
C ALA A 83 -17.69 3.25 2.79
N ARG A 84 -17.93 1.98 2.47
CA ARG A 84 -16.89 0.94 2.41
C ARG A 84 -15.74 1.25 1.45
N PHE A 85 -15.97 2.05 0.41
CA PHE A 85 -14.88 2.51 -0.46
C PHE A 85 -13.98 3.52 0.25
N MET A 86 -14.54 4.39 1.09
CA MET A 86 -13.77 5.33 1.90
C MET A 86 -12.90 4.60 2.94
N GLU A 87 -13.45 3.56 3.55
CA GLU A 87 -12.71 2.67 4.44
C GLU A 87 -11.56 1.96 3.69
N TYR A 88 -11.84 1.38 2.52
CA TYR A 88 -10.84 0.77 1.65
C TYR A 88 -9.73 1.74 1.26
N GLN A 89 -10.06 2.98 0.95
CA GLN A 89 -9.07 4.01 0.63
C GLN A 89 -8.26 4.45 1.87
N SER A 90 -8.82 4.36 3.05
CA SER A 90 -8.15 4.75 4.29
C SER A 90 -7.28 3.63 4.86
N TYR A 91 -7.80 2.40 4.92
CA TYR A 91 -7.13 1.27 5.56
C TYR A 91 -6.45 0.35 4.54
N PRO A 92 -5.21 -0.13 4.84
CA PRO A 92 -4.45 0.07 6.07
C PRO A 92 -3.49 1.28 6.05
N ARG A 93 -3.59 2.21 5.10
CA ARG A 93 -2.70 3.38 4.97
C ARG A 93 -2.70 4.26 6.22
N ILE A 94 -3.86 4.48 6.84
CA ILE A 94 -3.95 5.27 8.07
C ILE A 94 -3.23 4.60 9.24
N SER A 95 -3.16 3.27 9.27
CA SER A 95 -2.36 2.54 10.26
C SER A 95 -0.85 2.82 10.10
N ALA A 96 -0.39 2.89 8.85
CA ALA A 96 0.99 3.29 8.55
C ALA A 96 1.26 4.76 8.92
N LEU A 97 0.30 5.64 8.66
CA LEU A 97 0.40 7.05 9.07
C LEU A 97 0.47 7.20 10.59
N SER A 98 -0.35 6.43 11.31
CA SER A 98 -0.32 6.41 12.78
C SER A 98 1.03 5.92 13.30
N GLU A 99 1.60 4.87 12.73
CA GLU A 99 2.91 4.36 13.13
C GLU A 99 4.00 5.43 12.99
N ILE A 100 4.07 6.13 11.84
CA ILE A 100 5.10 7.16 11.63
C ILE A 100 4.85 8.44 12.45
N ALA A 101 3.61 8.67 12.89
CA ALA A 101 3.27 9.81 13.75
C ALA A 101 3.68 9.60 15.23
N TRP A 102 3.66 8.35 15.70
CA TRP A 102 3.84 8.02 17.11
C TRP A 102 5.15 7.29 17.42
N SER A 103 5.83 6.73 16.41
CA SER A 103 7.10 6.03 16.59
C SER A 103 8.28 6.94 16.28
N LYS A 104 9.35 6.80 17.04
CA LYS A 104 10.60 7.46 16.72
C LYS A 104 11.19 6.89 15.43
N LYS A 105 11.93 7.71 14.71
CA LYS A 105 12.52 7.32 13.42
C LYS A 105 13.42 6.08 13.55
N GLU A 106 14.22 6.01 14.58
CA GLU A 106 15.15 4.92 14.88
C GLU A 106 14.46 3.60 15.21
N ASP A 107 13.21 3.65 15.71
CA ASP A 107 12.42 2.48 16.08
C ASP A 107 11.58 1.95 14.91
N LYS A 108 11.51 2.69 13.78
CA LYS A 108 10.71 2.28 12.62
C LYS A 108 11.36 1.11 11.89
N ASN A 109 10.59 0.02 11.77
CA ASN A 109 10.97 -1.18 11.03
C ASN A 109 9.76 -1.68 10.25
N TRP A 110 9.84 -1.64 8.92
CA TRP A 110 8.73 -2.04 8.05
C TRP A 110 8.29 -3.48 8.27
N GLU A 111 9.23 -4.42 8.40
CA GLU A 111 8.91 -5.84 8.52
C GLU A 111 8.19 -6.13 9.85
N ASN A 112 8.60 -5.48 10.92
CA ASN A 112 7.91 -5.55 12.22
C ASN A 112 6.51 -4.94 12.13
N PHE A 113 6.37 -3.73 11.57
CA PHE A 113 5.08 -3.09 11.36
C PHE A 113 4.16 -3.96 10.50
N TYR A 114 4.66 -4.46 9.36
CA TYR A 114 3.91 -5.29 8.43
C TYR A 114 3.42 -6.59 9.09
N SER A 115 4.28 -7.24 9.87
CA SER A 115 3.93 -8.44 10.65
C SER A 115 2.81 -8.16 11.66
N ARG A 116 2.90 -7.09 12.45
CA ARG A 116 1.83 -6.70 13.39
C ARG A 116 0.53 -6.34 12.67
N LEU A 117 0.65 -5.66 11.55
CA LEU A 117 -0.49 -5.29 10.72
C LEU A 117 -1.23 -6.53 10.21
N THR A 118 -0.52 -7.45 9.54
CA THR A 118 -1.13 -8.61 8.88
C THR A 118 -1.53 -9.72 9.83
N ASN A 119 -0.77 -9.97 10.91
CA ASN A 119 -1.08 -11.05 11.86
C ASN A 119 -2.12 -10.67 12.92
N SER A 120 -2.37 -9.37 13.13
CA SER A 120 -3.24 -8.92 14.22
C SER A 120 -4.22 -7.83 13.80
N HIS A 121 -3.73 -6.72 13.22
CA HIS A 121 -4.56 -5.53 13.03
C HIS A 121 -5.61 -5.69 11.93
N LEU A 122 -5.31 -6.41 10.84
CA LEU A 122 -6.30 -6.70 9.80
C LEU A 122 -7.46 -7.55 10.36
N ASN A 123 -7.19 -8.53 11.24
CA ASN A 123 -8.23 -9.28 11.95
C ASN A 123 -9.11 -8.36 12.80
N ARG A 124 -8.50 -7.39 13.48
CA ARG A 124 -9.24 -6.41 14.27
C ARG A 124 -10.16 -5.56 13.39
N LEU A 125 -9.68 -5.06 12.25
CA LEU A 125 -10.50 -4.30 11.31
C LEU A 125 -11.66 -5.14 10.78
N ALA A 126 -11.40 -6.40 10.40
CA ALA A 126 -12.43 -7.32 9.95
C ALA A 126 -13.51 -7.55 11.00
N ASN A 127 -13.12 -7.80 12.26
CA ASN A 127 -14.05 -8.01 13.38
C ASN A 127 -14.89 -6.75 13.70
N MET A 128 -14.35 -5.57 13.39
CA MET A 128 -15.08 -4.29 13.52
C MET A 128 -15.99 -4.00 12.32
N GLY A 129 -16.00 -4.86 11.30
CA GLY A 129 -16.73 -4.64 10.06
C GLY A 129 -16.15 -3.56 9.14
N ILE A 130 -14.95 -3.10 9.40
CA ILE A 130 -14.25 -2.06 8.61
C ILE A 130 -13.66 -2.68 7.35
N ALA A 131 -13.99 -2.11 6.19
CA ALA A 131 -13.37 -2.52 4.94
C ALA A 131 -11.93 -2.00 4.85
N PHE A 132 -11.07 -2.79 4.25
CA PHE A 132 -9.67 -2.41 4.01
C PHE A 132 -9.17 -3.02 2.71
N ARG A 133 -8.13 -2.44 2.17
CA ARG A 133 -7.40 -3.00 1.04
C ARG A 133 -6.45 -4.08 1.54
N ASP A 134 -6.67 -5.31 1.12
CA ASP A 134 -5.75 -6.40 1.42
C ASP A 134 -4.50 -6.33 0.53
N PHE A 135 -3.44 -7.02 0.92
CA PHE A 135 -2.17 -7.03 0.20
C PHE A 135 -2.21 -8.02 -0.96
N PRO A 136 -1.85 -7.60 -2.20
CA PRO A 136 -1.83 -8.51 -3.34
C PRO A 136 -0.71 -9.54 -3.24
N PRO A 137 -0.89 -10.72 -3.83
CA PRO A 137 0.18 -11.70 -3.98
C PRO A 137 1.19 -11.23 -5.05
N THR A 138 2.35 -11.87 -5.10
CA THR A 138 3.29 -11.72 -6.21
C THR A 138 3.28 -13.00 -7.03
N ALA A 139 3.01 -12.90 -8.33
CA ALA A 139 2.96 -14.04 -9.23
C ALA A 139 4.08 -13.95 -10.27
N ASN A 140 4.98 -14.93 -10.26
CA ASN A 140 6.13 -15.00 -11.15
C ASN A 140 5.99 -16.17 -12.12
N TYR A 141 6.27 -15.94 -13.41
CA TYR A 141 6.35 -16.97 -14.40
C TYR A 141 7.79 -17.27 -14.79
N ASN A 142 8.21 -18.50 -14.61
CA ASN A 142 9.55 -18.95 -14.99
C ASN A 142 9.51 -20.40 -15.49
N LYS A 143 10.18 -20.67 -16.62
CA LYS A 143 10.37 -22.03 -17.20
C LYS A 143 9.06 -22.85 -17.30
N GLY A 144 7.98 -22.22 -17.79
CA GLY A 144 6.71 -22.91 -18.00
C GLY A 144 5.82 -23.05 -16.75
N LYS A 145 6.15 -22.37 -15.66
CA LYS A 145 5.50 -22.52 -14.38
C LYS A 145 5.20 -21.15 -13.74
N ILE A 146 3.99 -20.98 -13.21
CA ILE A 146 3.63 -19.82 -12.37
C ILE A 146 3.83 -20.22 -10.90
N THR A 147 4.62 -19.43 -10.18
CA THR A 147 4.80 -19.53 -8.73
C THR A 147 4.25 -18.27 -8.07
N VAL A 148 3.40 -18.41 -7.07
CA VAL A 148 2.81 -17.30 -6.34
C VAL A 148 3.37 -17.25 -4.93
N THR A 149 3.89 -16.08 -4.57
CA THR A 149 4.27 -15.76 -3.20
C THR A 149 3.09 -15.09 -2.51
N VAL A 150 2.61 -15.69 -1.43
CA VAL A 150 1.54 -15.12 -0.61
C VAL A 150 2.05 -13.92 0.19
N PRO A 151 1.25 -12.88 0.38
CA PRO A 151 1.71 -11.64 1.02
C PRO A 151 1.97 -11.80 2.53
N TYR A 152 1.31 -12.74 3.19
CA TYR A 152 1.47 -13.04 4.63
C TYR A 152 0.98 -14.46 4.93
N THR A 153 1.32 -14.96 6.11
CA THR A 153 0.91 -16.31 6.56
C THR A 153 -0.61 -16.45 6.56
N ASN A 154 -1.10 -17.56 6.03
CA ASN A 154 -2.54 -17.87 5.90
C ASN A 154 -3.33 -16.94 4.96
N ALA A 155 -2.67 -16.16 4.12
CA ALA A 155 -3.37 -15.40 3.07
C ALA A 155 -4.04 -16.37 2.08
N GLU A 156 -5.33 -16.17 1.83
CA GLU A 156 -6.08 -16.94 0.84
C GLU A 156 -5.90 -16.32 -0.54
N VAL A 157 -5.15 -17.00 -1.42
CA VAL A 157 -4.94 -16.55 -2.80
C VAL A 157 -5.76 -17.41 -3.75
N ARG A 158 -6.60 -16.74 -4.55
CA ARG A 158 -7.38 -17.37 -5.62
C ARG A 158 -6.95 -16.86 -6.98
N TYR A 159 -7.22 -17.65 -8.01
CA TYR A 159 -6.86 -17.28 -9.37
C TYR A 159 -8.01 -17.49 -10.34
N ALA A 160 -7.96 -16.76 -11.45
CA ALA A 160 -8.82 -16.92 -12.60
C ALA A 160 -8.01 -16.89 -13.90
N VAL A 161 -8.55 -17.48 -14.94
CA VAL A 161 -7.98 -17.51 -16.29
C VAL A 161 -8.83 -16.69 -17.27
N GLN A 162 -8.36 -16.52 -18.52
CA GLN A 162 -9.06 -15.81 -19.58
C GLN A 162 -9.44 -14.36 -19.22
N SER A 163 -8.52 -13.68 -18.52
CA SER A 163 -8.70 -12.28 -18.10
C SER A 163 -9.86 -11.99 -17.14
N SER A 164 -10.55 -13.02 -16.65
CA SER A 164 -11.58 -12.88 -15.62
C SER A 164 -10.97 -12.38 -14.30
N GLU A 165 -11.78 -11.67 -13.49
CA GLU A 165 -11.36 -11.29 -12.13
C GLU A 165 -11.57 -12.46 -11.17
N PRO A 166 -10.56 -12.81 -10.33
CA PRO A 166 -10.74 -13.79 -9.29
C PRO A 166 -11.82 -13.37 -8.30
N THR A 167 -12.70 -14.31 -7.98
CA THR A 167 -13.76 -14.19 -6.96
C THR A 167 -13.51 -15.19 -5.83
N LYS A 168 -14.33 -15.14 -4.78
CA LYS A 168 -14.27 -16.12 -3.67
C LYS A 168 -14.63 -17.55 -4.09
N GLN A 169 -15.29 -17.72 -5.22
CA GLN A 169 -15.64 -19.02 -5.81
C GLN A 169 -14.55 -19.52 -6.78
N SER A 170 -13.58 -18.67 -7.12
CA SER A 170 -12.47 -19.06 -7.99
C SER A 170 -11.56 -20.11 -7.32
N PRO A 171 -10.83 -20.94 -8.11
CA PRO A 171 -9.90 -21.91 -7.56
C PRO A 171 -8.89 -21.31 -6.60
N LEU A 172 -8.63 -22.01 -5.50
CA LEU A 172 -7.58 -21.66 -4.54
C LEU A 172 -6.21 -22.02 -5.12
N TYR A 173 -5.26 -21.11 -4.98
CA TYR A 173 -3.87 -21.39 -5.31
C TYR A 173 -3.22 -22.19 -4.17
N THR A 174 -2.83 -23.43 -4.46
CA THR A 174 -2.21 -24.35 -3.47
C THR A 174 -0.81 -24.81 -3.89
N SER A 175 -0.50 -24.76 -5.18
CA SER A 175 0.77 -25.21 -5.73
C SER A 175 1.10 -24.52 -7.06
N PRO A 176 2.36 -24.53 -7.51
CA PRO A 176 2.75 -23.96 -8.79
C PRO A 176 1.94 -24.50 -9.97
N ILE A 177 1.52 -23.60 -10.86
CA ILE A 177 0.68 -23.90 -12.03
C ILE A 177 1.57 -24.07 -13.27
N GLU A 178 1.55 -25.24 -13.89
CA GLU A 178 2.22 -25.49 -15.16
C GLU A 178 1.36 -24.97 -16.30
N THR A 179 1.89 -24.04 -17.08
CA THR A 179 1.19 -23.44 -18.22
C THR A 179 2.17 -22.70 -19.14
N LYS A 180 1.81 -22.57 -20.41
CA LYS A 180 2.47 -21.64 -21.35
C LYS A 180 1.73 -20.30 -21.45
N ASP A 181 0.46 -20.28 -21.08
CA ASP A 181 -0.46 -19.14 -21.26
C ASP A 181 -0.57 -18.29 -19.99
N TYR A 182 0.57 -18.04 -19.33
CA TYR A 182 0.65 -17.35 -18.03
C TYR A 182 0.02 -15.94 -18.03
N GLU A 183 0.01 -15.25 -19.17
CA GLU A 183 -0.52 -13.88 -19.34
C GLU A 183 -2.03 -13.79 -19.09
N HIS A 184 -2.73 -14.92 -19.19
CA HIS A 184 -4.18 -15.00 -18.97
C HIS A 184 -4.56 -15.28 -17.51
N TYR A 185 -3.57 -15.49 -16.63
CA TYR A 185 -3.82 -15.76 -15.22
C TYR A 185 -3.80 -14.48 -14.40
N LYS A 186 -4.81 -14.32 -13.55
CA LYS A 186 -4.88 -13.29 -12.53
C LYS A 186 -4.97 -13.92 -11.15
N PHE A 187 -4.33 -13.32 -10.18
CA PHE A 187 -4.29 -13.78 -8.78
C PHE A 187 -4.76 -12.66 -7.86
N LYS A 188 -5.46 -13.02 -6.79
CA LYS A 188 -6.03 -12.08 -5.83
C LYS A 188 -6.04 -12.67 -4.44
N THR A 189 -5.68 -11.90 -3.44
CA THR A 189 -5.78 -12.27 -2.03
C THR A 189 -7.16 -11.93 -1.50
N PHE A 190 -7.72 -12.79 -0.67
CA PHE A 190 -8.97 -12.58 0.04
C PHE A 190 -8.76 -12.71 1.55
N PHE A 191 -9.32 -11.79 2.30
CA PHE A 191 -9.36 -11.81 3.76
C PHE A 191 -10.80 -12.10 4.21
N GLY A 192 -11.17 -13.37 4.22
CA GLY A 192 -12.53 -13.79 4.50
C GLY A 192 -13.59 -13.02 3.68
N GLU A 193 -14.64 -12.55 4.35
CA GLU A 193 -15.67 -11.69 3.76
C GLU A 193 -15.33 -10.18 3.84
N ALA A 194 -14.32 -9.82 4.62
CA ALA A 194 -14.04 -8.43 4.98
C ALA A 194 -13.33 -7.63 3.88
N ALA A 195 -12.37 -8.24 3.20
CA ALA A 195 -11.50 -7.54 2.26
C ALA A 195 -10.99 -8.40 1.12
N ALA A 196 -10.49 -7.74 0.08
CA ALA A 196 -9.72 -8.36 -0.98
C ALA A 196 -8.65 -7.39 -1.50
N SER A 197 -7.57 -7.95 -2.07
CA SER A 197 -6.56 -7.16 -2.76
C SER A 197 -6.99 -6.78 -4.18
N PRO A 198 -6.30 -5.86 -4.87
CA PRO A 198 -6.34 -5.82 -6.32
C PRO A 198 -5.80 -7.14 -6.90
N SER A 199 -6.23 -7.48 -8.12
CA SER A 199 -5.67 -8.62 -8.84
C SER A 199 -4.31 -8.28 -9.44
N VAL A 200 -3.43 -9.28 -9.51
CA VAL A 200 -2.13 -9.20 -10.19
C VAL A 200 -2.04 -10.25 -11.28
N LYS A 201 -1.31 -9.96 -12.35
CA LYS A 201 -0.95 -10.92 -13.38
C LYS A 201 0.37 -11.60 -13.03
N ALA A 202 0.60 -12.78 -13.61
CA ALA A 202 1.91 -13.40 -13.55
C ALA A 202 2.88 -12.64 -14.46
N GLU A 203 4.08 -12.34 -13.96
CA GLU A 203 5.12 -11.61 -14.69
C GLU A 203 6.37 -12.46 -14.85
N LYS A 204 7.08 -12.28 -15.96
CA LYS A 204 8.43 -12.84 -16.11
C LYS A 204 9.38 -12.07 -15.18
N PRO A 205 10.36 -12.74 -14.56
CA PRO A 205 11.42 -12.05 -13.83
C PRO A 205 12.06 -10.99 -14.73
N ALA A 206 12.28 -9.80 -14.22
CA ALA A 206 13.03 -8.77 -14.93
C ALA A 206 14.40 -9.35 -15.33
N VAL A 207 14.72 -9.34 -16.62
CA VAL A 207 16.06 -9.69 -17.08
C VAL A 207 17.00 -8.63 -16.54
N ALA A 208 17.93 -9.02 -15.67
CA ALA A 208 18.96 -8.10 -15.21
C ALA A 208 19.80 -7.67 -16.44
N ASN A 209 19.58 -6.45 -16.90
CA ASN A 209 20.40 -5.86 -17.95
C ASN A 209 21.80 -5.57 -17.38
N TRP A 210 22.73 -6.49 -17.60
CA TRP A 210 24.17 -6.37 -17.26
C TRP A 210 24.92 -5.41 -18.20
N ASN A 211 24.25 -4.52 -18.91
CA ASN A 211 24.88 -3.56 -19.83
C ASN A 211 24.78 -2.13 -19.30
N SER A 212 25.51 -1.83 -18.22
CA SER A 212 25.88 -0.46 -17.86
C SER A 212 27.23 -0.43 -17.14
N SER A 213 28.27 -0.85 -17.87
CA SER A 213 29.65 -0.52 -17.52
C SER A 213 30.45 -0.44 -18.85
N LYS A 214 30.38 0.71 -19.51
CA LYS A 214 31.45 1.24 -20.37
C LYS A 214 31.44 2.75 -20.26
#